data_934a8ba7b032b03fbf9464cc10ff783c
#
_entry.id   934a8ba7b032b03fbf9464cc10ff783c
#
_cell.length_a   1.000
_cell.length_b   1.000
_cell.length_c   1.000
_cell.angle_alpha   90.00
_cell.angle_beta   90.00
_cell.angle_gamma   90.00
#
_symmetry.space_group_name_H-M   'P 1'
#
loop_
_entity.id
_entity.type
_entity.pdbx_description
1 polymer ?
#
loop_
_entity_poly.entity_id
_entity_poly.type
_entity_poly.pdbx_seq_one_letter_code
_entity_poly.pdbx_strand_id
1 'polypeptide(L)'
;MKINIKKILPCIVFTAVAALMLIFSTAMYAKKGYGKRCVFIFPSVDEGKYVLETRYLKQNPNKEYINYFLDELVLGSGLERTKYLFTQGTKILSCFERNQILYLNLSADIIYMGHNVIPIKDGIELLKQNVYKNFGDIKDIQIFVDGNYAFEIEKYAFE
;
A
#
# COMPACT_ATOMS: atom_id res chain seq x y z
N MET A 1 -42.30 -26.42 -42.01
CA MET A 1 -41.05 -25.70 -42.34
C MET A 1 -39.88 -26.53 -41.78
N LYS A 2 -39.18 -27.34 -42.63
CA LYS A 2 -38.07 -28.17 -42.19
C LYS A 2 -36.84 -27.26 -42.04
N ILE A 3 -36.45 -26.96 -40.77
CA ILE A 3 -35.28 -26.17 -40.44
C ILE A 3 -34.04 -26.97 -40.88
N ASN A 4 -33.24 -26.40 -41.74
CA ASN A 4 -32.04 -27.05 -42.30
C ASN A 4 -30.90 -26.95 -41.25
N ILE A 5 -30.85 -27.94 -40.35
CA ILE A 5 -29.91 -28.02 -39.20
C ILE A 5 -28.45 -27.83 -39.65
N LYS A 6 -28.06 -28.31 -40.87
CA LYS A 6 -26.68 -28.15 -41.35
C LYS A 6 -26.25 -26.71 -41.59
N LYS A 7 -27.20 -25.78 -41.86
CA LYS A 7 -26.90 -24.35 -42.05
C LYS A 7 -26.84 -23.58 -40.73
N ILE A 8 -27.51 -24.06 -39.68
CA ILE A 8 -27.59 -23.37 -38.37
C ILE A 8 -26.49 -23.89 -37.43
N LEU A 9 -25.99 -25.11 -37.66
CA LEU A 9 -24.96 -25.74 -36.80
C LEU A 9 -23.73 -24.85 -36.57
N PRO A 10 -23.11 -24.21 -37.60
CA PRO A 10 -21.94 -23.33 -37.36
C PRO A 10 -22.27 -22.11 -36.48
N CYS A 11 -23.47 -21.53 -36.63
CA CYS A 11 -23.89 -20.42 -35.78
C CYS A 11 -24.10 -20.84 -34.31
N ILE A 12 -24.67 -22.03 -34.08
CA ILE A 12 -24.83 -22.58 -32.73
C ILE A 12 -23.49 -22.84 -32.10
N VAL A 13 -22.55 -23.44 -32.82
CA VAL A 13 -21.19 -23.70 -32.31
C VAL A 13 -20.47 -22.41 -31.98
N PHE A 14 -20.55 -21.40 -32.85
CA PHE A 14 -19.93 -20.11 -32.63
C PHE A 14 -20.49 -19.39 -31.37
N THR A 15 -21.82 -19.37 -31.20
CA THR A 15 -22.45 -18.77 -30.03
C THR A 15 -22.13 -19.53 -28.76
N ALA A 16 -22.05 -20.85 -28.81
CA ALA A 16 -21.63 -21.66 -27.64
C ALA A 16 -20.20 -21.37 -27.24
N VAL A 17 -19.26 -21.27 -28.19
CA VAL A 17 -17.85 -20.91 -27.91
C VAL A 17 -17.74 -19.50 -27.33
N ALA A 18 -18.46 -18.53 -27.88
CA ALA A 18 -18.48 -17.16 -27.38
C ALA A 18 -19.03 -17.10 -25.93
N ALA A 19 -20.10 -17.84 -25.64
CA ALA A 19 -20.67 -17.92 -24.30
C ALA A 19 -19.68 -18.54 -23.30
N LEU A 20 -18.99 -19.63 -23.68
CA LEU A 20 -17.95 -20.26 -22.86
C LEU A 20 -16.79 -19.29 -22.58
N MET A 21 -16.33 -18.54 -23.57
CA MET A 21 -15.28 -17.52 -23.38
C MET A 21 -15.72 -16.42 -22.41
N LEU A 22 -16.97 -15.95 -22.50
CA LEU A 22 -17.50 -14.96 -21.57
C LEU A 22 -17.58 -15.49 -20.13
N ILE A 23 -18.07 -16.73 -19.95
CA ILE A 23 -18.14 -17.37 -18.63
C ILE A 23 -16.72 -17.54 -18.04
N PHE A 24 -15.78 -18.00 -18.85
CA PHE A 24 -14.38 -18.14 -18.43
C PHE A 24 -13.74 -16.80 -18.05
N SER A 25 -13.96 -15.77 -18.87
CA SER A 25 -13.48 -14.41 -18.62
C SER A 25 -14.05 -13.83 -17.33
N THR A 26 -15.36 -13.97 -17.09
CA THR A 26 -16.02 -13.50 -15.87
C THR A 26 -15.56 -14.28 -14.64
N ALA A 27 -15.35 -15.59 -14.74
CA ALA A 27 -14.82 -16.40 -13.66
C ALA A 27 -13.37 -16.04 -13.29
N MET A 28 -12.51 -15.81 -14.29
CA MET A 28 -11.15 -15.34 -14.10
C MET A 28 -11.11 -13.94 -13.49
N TYR A 29 -12.01 -13.05 -13.93
CA TYR A 29 -12.15 -11.71 -13.41
C TYR A 29 -12.59 -11.71 -11.93
N ALA A 30 -13.59 -12.54 -11.58
CA ALA A 30 -14.06 -12.72 -10.21
C ALA A 30 -12.99 -13.31 -9.27
N LYS A 31 -12.18 -14.27 -9.77
CA LYS A 31 -11.06 -14.84 -9.00
C LYS A 31 -9.91 -13.87 -8.78
N LYS A 32 -9.77 -12.84 -9.62
CA LYS A 32 -8.67 -11.88 -9.55
C LYS A 32 -8.72 -10.97 -8.32
N GLY A 33 -9.76 -11.06 -7.49
CA GLY A 33 -9.95 -10.32 -6.23
C GLY A 33 -9.43 -8.89 -6.31
N TYR A 34 -10.30 -7.90 -6.31
CA TYR A 34 -9.85 -6.51 -6.23
C TYR A 34 -9.18 -6.32 -4.88
N GLY A 35 -7.93 -5.83 -4.88
CA GLY A 35 -7.29 -5.39 -3.66
C GLY A 35 -8.09 -4.23 -3.03
N LYS A 36 -7.95 -4.02 -1.74
CA LYS A 36 -8.50 -2.83 -1.07
C LYS A 36 -7.80 -1.60 -1.62
N ARG A 37 -8.57 -0.57 -1.98
CA ARG A 37 -8.03 0.70 -2.45
C ARG A 37 -7.36 1.42 -1.29
N CYS A 38 -6.09 1.78 -1.46
CA CYS A 38 -5.33 2.62 -0.55
C CYS A 38 -4.86 3.89 -1.26
N VAL A 39 -4.84 4.99 -0.52
CA VAL A 39 -4.32 6.27 -1.00
C VAL A 39 -3.05 6.58 -0.23
N PHE A 40 -1.93 6.62 -0.94
CA PHE A 40 -0.63 6.97 -0.40
C PHE A 40 -0.35 8.44 -0.67
N ILE A 41 0.24 9.11 0.31
CA ILE A 41 0.68 10.51 0.24
C ILE A 41 2.20 10.51 0.27
N PHE A 42 2.83 10.96 -0.80
CA PHE A 42 4.28 11.06 -0.90
C PHE A 42 4.70 12.52 -1.09
N PRO A 43 5.86 12.93 -0.55
CA PRO A 43 6.38 14.27 -0.80
C PRO A 43 6.85 14.39 -2.24
N SER A 44 6.55 15.53 -2.87
CA SER A 44 7.07 15.87 -4.20
C SER A 44 8.53 16.35 -4.11
N VAL A 45 9.26 16.23 -5.21
CA VAL A 45 10.55 16.91 -5.38
C VAL A 45 10.35 18.43 -5.36
N ASP A 46 9.20 18.92 -5.85
CA ASP A 46 8.83 20.34 -5.78
C ASP A 46 8.46 20.69 -4.34
N GLU A 47 9.10 21.71 -3.77
CA GLU A 47 8.92 22.10 -2.37
C GLU A 47 7.45 22.40 -2.02
N GLY A 48 7.04 21.94 -0.84
CA GLY A 48 5.70 22.18 -0.28
C GLY A 48 4.55 21.45 -0.98
N LYS A 49 4.83 20.50 -1.90
CA LYS A 49 3.80 19.74 -2.61
C LYS A 49 3.81 18.28 -2.22
N TYR A 50 2.64 17.66 -2.32
CA TYR A 50 2.43 16.23 -2.11
C TYR A 50 1.83 15.59 -3.36
N VAL A 51 2.19 14.34 -3.59
CA VAL A 51 1.66 13.49 -4.67
C VAL A 51 0.77 12.43 -4.03
N LEU A 52 -0.45 12.28 -4.54
CA LEU A 52 -1.38 11.24 -4.12
C LEU A 52 -1.30 10.07 -5.10
N GLU A 53 -0.93 8.91 -4.59
CA GLU A 53 -0.86 7.67 -5.36
C GLU A 53 -1.93 6.70 -4.87
N THR A 54 -2.77 6.20 -5.78
CA THR A 54 -3.76 5.17 -5.45
C THR A 54 -3.23 3.81 -5.85
N ARG A 55 -3.15 2.89 -4.88
CA ARG A 55 -2.81 1.48 -5.10
C ARG A 55 -3.94 0.56 -4.66
N TYR A 56 -4.07 -0.57 -5.32
CA TYR A 56 -4.98 -1.64 -4.92
C TYR A 56 -4.17 -2.78 -4.29
N LEU A 57 -4.13 -2.81 -2.96
CA LEU A 57 -3.36 -3.78 -2.22
C LEU A 57 -4.18 -5.07 -2.04
N LYS A 58 -3.65 -6.19 -2.52
CA LYS A 58 -4.25 -7.50 -2.31
C LYS A 58 -3.97 -7.96 -0.88
N GLN A 59 -4.98 -8.55 -0.24
CA GLN A 59 -4.79 -9.13 1.08
C GLN A 59 -3.79 -10.28 1.00
N ASN A 60 -2.73 -10.20 1.79
CA ASN A 60 -1.78 -11.29 1.96
C ASN A 60 -2.29 -12.16 3.14
N PRO A 61 -2.56 -13.46 2.94
CA PRO A 61 -3.05 -14.33 4.01
C PRO A 61 -2.07 -14.48 5.18
N ASN A 62 -0.79 -14.19 4.96
CA ASN A 62 0.28 -14.34 5.96
C ASN A 62 0.66 -13.04 6.68
N LYS A 63 0.01 -11.90 6.35
CA LYS A 63 0.28 -10.61 6.97
C LYS A 63 -1.02 -9.88 7.25
N GLU A 64 -1.07 -9.20 8.38
CA GLU A 64 -2.13 -8.22 8.63
C GLU A 64 -2.10 -7.13 7.57
N TYR A 65 -3.26 -6.62 7.21
CA TYR A 65 -3.40 -5.68 6.10
C TYR A 65 -2.63 -4.38 6.33
N ILE A 66 -2.59 -3.90 7.60
CA ILE A 66 -1.86 -2.69 7.97
C ILE A 66 -0.34 -2.87 7.79
N ASN A 67 0.19 -4.06 8.11
CA ASN A 67 1.62 -4.35 7.94
C ASN A 67 2.02 -4.33 6.46
N TYR A 68 1.16 -4.87 5.59
CA TYR A 68 1.40 -4.81 4.15
C TYR A 68 1.32 -3.38 3.61
N PHE A 69 0.35 -2.60 4.07
CA PHE A 69 0.25 -1.18 3.72
C PHE A 69 1.51 -0.39 4.12
N LEU A 70 2.01 -0.61 5.34
CA LEU A 70 3.20 0.07 5.83
C LEU A 70 4.47 -0.35 5.08
N ASP A 71 4.62 -1.63 4.73
CA ASP A 71 5.72 -2.09 3.87
C ASP A 71 5.73 -1.33 2.52
N GLU A 72 4.56 -1.21 1.88
CA GLU A 72 4.40 -0.48 0.62
C GLU A 72 4.66 1.03 0.77
N LEU A 73 4.31 1.61 1.92
CA LEU A 73 4.57 3.02 2.21
C LEU A 73 6.07 3.29 2.39
N VAL A 74 6.76 2.43 3.16
CA VAL A 74 8.20 2.55 3.40
C VAL A 74 9.01 2.27 2.13
N LEU A 75 8.53 1.37 1.27
CA LEU A 75 9.14 1.11 -0.03
C LEU A 75 9.17 2.36 -0.93
N GLY A 76 8.20 3.25 -0.75
CA GLY A 76 8.12 4.52 -1.48
C GLY A 76 7.17 4.51 -2.67
N SER A 77 7.15 5.61 -3.41
CA SER A 77 6.29 5.80 -4.59
C SER A 77 6.87 5.13 -5.83
N GLY A 78 5.98 4.59 -6.67
CA GLY A 78 6.31 4.18 -8.04
C GLY A 78 6.27 5.33 -9.05
N LEU A 79 5.87 6.53 -8.63
CA LEU A 79 5.77 7.70 -9.50
C LEU A 79 7.10 8.47 -9.51
N GLU A 80 7.43 9.03 -10.67
CA GLU A 80 8.57 9.93 -10.82
C GLU A 80 8.36 11.24 -10.02
N ARG A 81 9.47 11.95 -9.70
CA ARG A 81 9.47 13.24 -9.00
C ARG A 81 8.87 13.21 -7.58
N THR A 82 8.99 12.08 -6.90
CA THR A 82 8.66 11.93 -5.48
C THR A 82 9.91 11.72 -4.63
N LYS A 83 9.84 12.12 -3.35
CA LYS A 83 10.88 11.82 -2.36
C LYS A 83 10.43 10.64 -1.50
N TYR A 84 11.41 9.95 -0.91
CA TYR A 84 11.14 8.90 0.06
C TYR A 84 10.83 9.49 1.42
N LEU A 85 9.95 8.82 2.18
CA LEU A 85 9.69 9.18 3.58
C LEU A 85 10.92 8.90 4.45
N PHE A 86 11.55 7.75 4.20
CA PHE A 86 12.71 7.28 4.95
C PHE A 86 13.79 6.76 4.00
N THR A 87 14.98 6.58 4.54
CA THR A 87 16.12 6.02 3.80
C THR A 87 15.77 4.64 3.25
N GLN A 88 16.15 4.38 2.02
CA GLN A 88 16.01 3.07 1.40
C GLN A 88 16.71 2.01 2.26
N GLY A 89 16.03 0.90 2.50
CA GLY A 89 16.50 -0.15 3.43
C GLY A 89 15.88 -0.07 4.81
N THR A 90 15.20 1.03 5.19
CA THR A 90 14.39 1.08 6.41
C THR A 90 13.40 -0.08 6.43
N LYS A 91 13.37 -0.82 7.54
CA LYS A 91 12.51 -2.01 7.73
C LYS A 91 11.54 -1.79 8.86
N ILE A 92 10.39 -2.42 8.75
CA ILE A 92 9.44 -2.56 9.85
C ILE A 92 9.87 -3.78 10.65
N LEU A 93 10.40 -3.58 11.86
CA LEU A 93 10.85 -4.64 12.75
C LEU A 93 9.68 -5.33 13.43
N SER A 94 8.69 -4.54 13.87
CA SER A 94 7.42 -5.03 14.39
C SER A 94 6.31 -4.00 14.20
N CYS A 95 5.09 -4.49 14.01
CA CYS A 95 3.91 -3.67 13.90
C CYS A 95 2.72 -4.45 14.44
N PHE A 96 1.98 -3.87 15.39
CA PHE A 96 0.76 -4.46 15.94
C PHE A 96 -0.19 -3.37 16.43
N GLU A 97 -1.47 -3.66 16.40
CA GLU A 97 -2.52 -2.80 16.92
C GLU A 97 -3.03 -3.32 18.26
N ARG A 98 -3.22 -2.41 19.21
CA ARG A 98 -3.88 -2.70 20.47
C ARG A 98 -4.66 -1.48 20.95
N ASN A 99 -5.94 -1.66 21.26
CA ASN A 99 -6.83 -0.61 21.76
C ASN A 99 -6.88 0.63 20.84
N GLN A 100 -6.91 0.43 19.51
CA GLN A 100 -6.90 1.49 18.50
C GLN A 100 -5.59 2.32 18.47
N ILE A 101 -4.53 1.83 19.11
CA ILE A 101 -3.18 2.39 19.06
C ILE A 101 -2.33 1.46 18.23
N LEU A 102 -1.68 2.02 17.21
CA LEU A 102 -0.70 1.31 16.39
C LEU A 102 0.69 1.46 17.00
N TYR A 103 1.32 0.36 17.31
CA TYR A 103 2.71 0.29 17.78
C TYR A 103 3.58 -0.12 16.59
N LEU A 104 4.47 0.77 16.18
CA LEU A 104 5.31 0.59 15.00
C LEU A 104 6.78 0.73 15.39
N ASN A 105 7.59 -0.32 15.19
CA ASN A 105 9.03 -0.29 15.40
C ASN A 105 9.75 -0.36 14.06
N LEU A 106 10.54 0.67 13.78
CA LEU A 106 11.33 0.82 12.56
C LEU A 106 12.80 0.52 12.84
N SER A 107 13.54 0.09 11.83
CA SER A 107 14.99 -0.12 11.96
C SER A 107 15.74 1.21 12.12
N ALA A 108 16.92 1.17 12.74
CA ALA A 108 17.79 2.32 12.93
C ALA A 108 18.21 3.02 11.64
N ASP A 109 18.02 2.35 10.47
CA ASP A 109 18.30 2.93 9.15
C ASP A 109 17.54 4.23 8.89
N ILE A 110 16.40 4.42 9.57
CA ILE A 110 15.60 5.66 9.47
C ILE A 110 16.38 6.91 9.87
N ILE A 111 17.40 6.77 10.73
CA ILE A 111 18.21 7.90 11.24
C ILE A 111 19.15 8.43 10.17
N TYR A 112 19.53 7.60 9.21
CA TYR A 112 20.46 8.00 8.14
C TYR A 112 19.72 8.80 7.07
N MET A 113 20.24 10.00 6.79
CA MET A 113 19.73 10.83 5.69
C MET A 113 20.26 10.29 4.36
N GLY A 114 19.41 9.59 3.62
CA GLY A 114 19.70 9.11 2.28
C GLY A 114 19.51 10.19 1.21
N HIS A 115 19.87 9.84 -0.03
CA HIS A 115 19.59 10.70 -1.18
C HIS A 115 18.08 10.72 -1.45
N ASN A 116 17.53 11.91 -1.72
CA ASN A 116 16.11 12.11 -2.04
C ASN A 116 15.13 11.67 -0.92
N VAL A 117 15.53 11.87 0.33
CA VAL A 117 14.74 11.58 1.54
C VAL A 117 14.36 12.90 2.20
N ILE A 118 13.16 12.97 2.78
CA ILE A 118 12.73 14.13 3.58
C ILE A 118 13.28 14.03 5.01
N PRO A 119 13.30 15.14 5.77
CA PRO A 119 13.68 15.11 7.19
C PRO A 119 12.86 14.06 7.95
N ILE A 120 13.50 13.36 8.89
CA ILE A 120 12.90 12.25 9.64
C ILE A 120 11.59 12.65 10.34
N LYS A 121 11.53 13.86 10.88
CA LYS A 121 10.33 14.42 11.53
C LYS A 121 9.16 14.50 10.55
N ASP A 122 9.40 15.04 9.37
CA ASP A 122 8.38 15.17 8.31
C ASP A 122 7.97 13.80 7.78
N GLY A 123 8.92 12.86 7.70
CA GLY A 123 8.66 11.47 7.31
C GLY A 123 7.76 10.74 8.30
N ILE A 124 7.99 10.92 9.60
CA ILE A 124 7.15 10.37 10.67
C ILE A 124 5.74 10.97 10.64
N GLU A 125 5.65 12.28 10.50
CA GLU A 125 4.37 12.98 10.37
C GLU A 125 3.57 12.48 9.16
N LEU A 126 4.22 12.37 8.02
CA LEU A 126 3.59 11.92 6.79
C LEU A 126 3.21 10.42 6.85
N LEU A 127 3.99 9.59 7.54
CA LEU A 127 3.60 8.21 7.83
C LEU A 127 2.30 8.17 8.64
N LYS A 128 2.20 8.96 9.72
CA LYS A 128 0.98 9.05 10.53
C LYS A 128 -0.23 9.49 9.68
N GLN A 129 -0.07 10.53 8.86
CA GLN A 129 -1.13 11.00 7.96
C GLN A 129 -1.59 9.90 6.98
N ASN A 130 -0.65 9.14 6.43
CA ASN A 130 -0.94 8.01 5.55
C ASN A 130 -1.76 6.93 6.27
N VAL A 131 -1.41 6.58 7.50
CA VAL A 131 -2.13 5.59 8.30
C VAL A 131 -3.54 6.10 8.62
N TYR A 132 -3.69 7.30 9.16
CA TYR A 132 -5.01 7.86 9.49
C TYR A 132 -5.92 8.01 8.26
N LYS A 133 -5.35 8.28 7.09
CA LYS A 133 -6.09 8.37 5.82
C LYS A 133 -6.73 7.05 5.40
N ASN A 134 -6.09 5.92 5.69
CA ASN A 134 -6.48 4.60 5.20
C ASN A 134 -7.10 3.70 6.28
N PHE A 135 -6.86 4.01 7.57
CA PHE A 135 -7.28 3.22 8.73
C PHE A 135 -7.97 4.12 9.77
N GLY A 136 -9.27 4.35 9.58
CA GLY A 136 -10.06 5.24 10.44
C GLY A 136 -10.25 4.73 11.88
N ASP A 137 -9.98 3.45 12.14
CA ASP A 137 -10.10 2.84 13.47
C ASP A 137 -8.88 3.15 14.35
N ILE A 138 -7.75 3.53 13.77
CA ILE A 138 -6.52 3.91 14.49
C ILE A 138 -6.67 5.34 15.00
N LYS A 139 -6.54 5.51 16.32
CA LYS A 139 -6.63 6.82 16.99
C LYS A 139 -5.27 7.42 17.35
N ASP A 140 -4.28 6.57 17.58
CA ASP A 140 -2.92 6.99 17.93
C ASP A 140 -1.88 6.06 17.33
N ILE A 141 -0.67 6.58 17.12
CA ILE A 141 0.44 5.82 16.55
C ILE A 141 1.68 6.10 17.40
N GLN A 142 2.19 5.06 18.03
CA GLN A 142 3.44 5.09 18.78
C GLN A 142 4.56 4.49 17.94
N ILE A 143 5.56 5.30 17.67
CA ILE A 143 6.69 4.94 16.81
C ILE A 143 7.93 4.72 17.66
N PHE A 144 8.59 3.60 17.40
CA PHE A 144 9.84 3.19 17.99
C PHE A 144 10.89 3.05 16.89
N VAL A 145 12.15 3.32 17.23
CA VAL A 145 13.30 3.10 16.36
C VAL A 145 14.25 2.18 17.12
N ASP A 146 14.45 0.99 16.59
CA ASP A 146 15.26 -0.07 17.19
C ASP A 146 14.90 -0.33 18.67
N GLY A 147 13.58 -0.33 18.97
CA GLY A 147 13.02 -0.55 20.28
C GLY A 147 12.96 0.68 21.20
N ASN A 148 13.53 1.82 20.81
CA ASN A 148 13.51 3.06 21.59
C ASN A 148 12.38 3.97 21.09
N TYR A 149 11.68 4.64 22.00
CA TYR A 149 10.59 5.53 21.63
C TYR A 149 11.09 6.73 20.82
N ALA A 150 10.55 6.94 19.63
CA ALA A 150 11.10 7.90 18.67
C ALA A 150 11.11 9.36 19.19
N PHE A 151 10.16 9.74 20.04
CA PHE A 151 10.11 11.09 20.63
C PHE A 151 11.08 11.34 21.77
N GLU A 152 11.66 10.28 22.38
CA GLU A 152 12.75 10.43 23.34
C GLU A 152 14.08 10.71 22.64
N ILE A 153 14.25 10.22 21.42
CA ILE A 153 15.45 10.45 20.61
C ILE A 153 15.60 11.94 20.24
N GLU A 154 14.48 12.65 20.01
CA GLU A 154 14.50 14.10 19.76
C GLU A 154 15.13 14.91 20.91
N LYS A 155 15.00 14.43 22.14
CA LYS A 155 15.51 15.09 23.34
C LYS A 155 17.04 15.01 23.49
N TYR A 156 17.65 13.96 22.94
CA TYR A 156 19.11 13.72 23.01
C TYR A 156 19.87 14.16 21.75
N ALA A 157 19.18 14.46 20.65
CA ALA A 157 19.80 14.89 19.42
C ALA A 157 20.16 16.38 19.37
N PHE A 158 19.74 17.17 20.39
CA PHE A 158 19.94 18.62 20.48
C PHE A 158 20.76 19.06 21.72
N GLU A 159 21.35 18.12 22.47
CA GLU A 159 22.40 18.37 23.42
C GLU A 159 23.79 18.06 22.80
#